data_22761fae14adb244bd1c51e69f0ab468
#
_entry.id   22761fae14adb244bd1c51e69f0ab468
#
_cell.length_a   1.000
_cell.length_b   1.000
_cell.length_c   1.000
_cell.angle_alpha   90.00
_cell.angle_beta   90.00
_cell.angle_gamma   90.00
#
_symmetry.space_group_name_H-M   'P 1'
#
loop_
_entity.id
_entity.type
_entity.pdbx_description
1 polymer ?
#
loop_
_entity_poly.entity_id
_entity_poly.type
_entity_poly.pdbx_seq_one_letter_code
_entity_poly.pdbx_strand_id
1 'polypeptide(L)'
;MKIVGFQKVTLLDFPGLVACTVFVGGCNFRCPFCHNADVVEESTGGEFSEEEILSYLTKRKGVLDGVCITGGEPLLCPGILGFMRRIKDLGFKIKLDTNGSIPSRLKEAVLRGLCDYVAMDIKNALEKYPLTAGVKTDNEKIKESVAFLLSGAVPYEFRTTVVKELHTKDDILKISEEISGAAKWYLQQFVDSGNLIGSGFSAYPPSELEEFAAAARKNIPETFVRGI
;
A
#
# COMPACT_ATOMS: atom_id res chain seq x y z
N MET A 1 16.54 -3.86 -10.62
CA MET A 1 15.17 -3.45 -10.21
C MET A 1 14.89 -2.06 -10.76
N LYS A 2 13.67 -1.76 -11.22
CA LYS A 2 13.31 -0.43 -11.74
C LYS A 2 12.81 0.44 -10.57
N ILE A 3 13.61 1.40 -10.13
CA ILE A 3 13.22 2.41 -9.14
C ILE A 3 12.91 3.69 -9.90
N VAL A 4 11.64 4.12 -9.85
CA VAL A 4 11.12 5.24 -10.65
C VAL A 4 10.98 6.53 -9.85
N GLY A 5 11.14 6.46 -8.53
CA GLY A 5 11.10 7.63 -7.68
C GLY A 5 11.79 7.38 -6.33
N PHE A 6 12.29 8.45 -5.74
CA PHE A 6 12.91 8.42 -4.43
C PHE A 6 12.65 9.71 -3.65
N GLN A 7 11.87 9.60 -2.59
CA GLN A 7 11.67 10.67 -1.64
C GLN A 7 12.65 10.52 -0.47
N LYS A 8 13.59 11.46 -0.37
CA LYS A 8 14.72 11.38 0.56
C LYS A 8 14.32 11.36 2.04
N VAL A 9 13.23 12.06 2.42
CA VAL A 9 12.73 12.13 3.80
C VAL A 9 11.21 12.16 3.78
N THR A 10 10.59 11.37 4.64
CA THR A 10 9.16 11.39 4.91
C THR A 10 8.91 11.21 6.41
N LEU A 11 7.88 11.88 6.92
CA LEU A 11 7.35 11.72 8.28
C LEU A 11 5.97 11.07 8.28
N LEU A 12 5.45 10.74 7.09
CA LEU A 12 4.06 10.28 6.90
C LEU A 12 3.98 8.82 6.47
N ASP A 13 4.96 8.35 5.66
CA ASP A 13 4.83 7.06 4.99
C ASP A 13 5.15 5.87 5.91
N PHE A 14 5.90 6.09 6.99
CA PHE A 14 6.19 5.04 7.98
C PHE A 14 5.71 5.50 9.36
N PRO A 15 4.65 4.88 9.94
CA PRO A 15 4.10 5.33 11.21
C PRO A 15 5.14 5.41 12.33
N GLY A 16 5.29 6.61 12.90
CA GLY A 16 6.16 6.86 14.06
C GLY A 16 7.66 6.87 13.78
N LEU A 17 8.10 6.82 12.53
CA LEU A 17 9.50 6.79 12.14
C LEU A 17 9.83 7.89 11.13
N VAL A 18 11.06 8.41 11.19
CA VAL A 18 11.63 9.23 10.12
C VAL A 18 12.16 8.29 9.05
N ALA A 19 11.60 8.34 7.86
CA ALA A 19 11.93 7.39 6.80
C ALA A 19 12.24 8.08 5.47
N CYS A 20 12.68 7.32 4.49
CA CYS A 20 12.65 7.69 3.08
C CYS A 20 11.68 6.75 2.34
N THR A 21 11.23 7.14 1.14
CA THR A 21 10.31 6.35 0.33
C THR A 21 10.92 6.01 -1.02
N VAL A 22 10.92 4.72 -1.36
CA VAL A 22 11.39 4.18 -2.64
C VAL A 22 10.18 3.73 -3.44
N PHE A 23 10.03 4.25 -4.66
CA PHE A 23 8.95 3.93 -5.58
C PHE A 23 9.43 2.94 -6.64
N VAL A 24 8.88 1.73 -6.62
CA VAL A 24 9.18 0.66 -7.58
C VAL A 24 8.21 0.71 -8.75
N GLY A 25 8.71 0.64 -9.98
CA GLY A 25 7.90 0.67 -11.19
C GLY A 25 7.18 -0.64 -11.47
N GLY A 26 6.04 -0.55 -12.18
CA GLY A 26 5.21 -1.67 -12.59
C GLY A 26 4.18 -2.11 -11.56
N CYS A 27 2.99 -2.44 -12.04
CA CYS A 27 1.89 -2.95 -11.23
C CYS A 27 1.08 -3.96 -12.05
N ASN A 28 0.52 -4.96 -11.40
CA ASN A 28 -0.41 -5.91 -12.02
C ASN A 28 -1.88 -5.45 -11.94
N PHE A 29 -2.17 -4.35 -11.25
CA PHE A 29 -3.47 -3.69 -11.26
C PHE A 29 -3.45 -2.47 -12.17
N ARG A 30 -4.64 -2.05 -12.61
CA ARG A 30 -4.90 -0.86 -13.43
C ARG A 30 -6.06 -0.07 -12.83
N CYS A 31 -5.96 0.18 -11.50
CA CYS A 31 -6.98 0.92 -10.77
C CYS A 31 -7.26 2.25 -11.47
N PRO A 32 -8.48 2.54 -11.90
CA PRO A 32 -8.75 3.71 -12.73
C PRO A 32 -8.49 5.04 -12.01
N PHE A 33 -8.55 5.03 -10.68
CA PHE A 33 -8.25 6.17 -9.80
C PHE A 33 -6.79 6.23 -9.33
N CYS A 34 -5.90 5.42 -9.90
CA CYS A 34 -4.49 5.41 -9.51
C CYS A 34 -3.82 6.72 -9.91
N HIS A 35 -3.29 7.47 -8.91
CA HIS A 35 -2.55 8.72 -9.13
C HIS A 35 -1.08 8.51 -9.46
N ASN A 36 -0.63 7.27 -9.58
CA ASN A 36 0.71 6.89 -10.00
C ASN A 36 0.67 6.24 -11.39
N ALA A 37 -0.09 6.80 -12.35
CA ALA A 37 -0.25 6.24 -13.69
C ALA A 37 1.10 5.96 -14.35
N ASP A 38 2.01 6.93 -14.32
CA ASP A 38 3.37 6.81 -14.89
C ASP A 38 4.19 5.67 -14.28
N VAL A 39 4.01 5.43 -12.97
CA VAL A 39 4.67 4.32 -12.24
C VAL A 39 4.11 2.97 -12.68
N VAL A 40 2.79 2.90 -12.87
CA VAL A 40 2.07 1.68 -13.25
C VAL A 40 2.35 1.29 -14.70
N GLU A 41 2.38 2.28 -15.61
CA GLU A 41 2.58 2.08 -17.04
C GLU A 41 4.04 1.92 -17.45
N GLU A 42 4.96 2.06 -16.47
CA GLU A 42 6.40 2.05 -16.71
C GLU A 42 6.86 3.06 -17.78
N SER A 43 6.08 4.11 -17.98
CA SER A 43 6.34 5.17 -18.97
C SER A 43 7.60 5.97 -18.62
N THR A 44 7.97 6.01 -17.34
CA THR A 44 9.23 6.60 -16.86
C THR A 44 10.33 5.56 -16.80
N GLY A 45 11.54 5.92 -17.26
CA GLY A 45 12.75 5.12 -17.07
C GLY A 45 13.06 4.92 -15.57
N GLY A 46 13.88 3.93 -15.23
CA GLY A 46 14.44 3.85 -13.87
C GLY A 46 15.33 5.05 -13.62
N GLU A 47 14.92 5.94 -12.71
CA GLU A 47 15.68 7.17 -12.40
C GLU A 47 16.78 6.94 -11.39
N PHE A 48 16.68 5.85 -10.59
CA PHE A 48 17.60 5.56 -9.48
C PHE A 48 18.06 4.10 -9.53
N SER A 49 19.33 3.91 -9.21
CA SER A 49 19.91 2.58 -9.01
C SER A 49 19.75 2.13 -7.53
N GLU A 50 19.82 0.82 -7.30
CA GLU A 50 19.87 0.28 -5.93
C GLU A 50 21.07 0.81 -5.16
N GLU A 51 22.21 0.94 -5.83
CA GLU A 51 23.49 1.43 -5.28
C GLU A 51 23.37 2.88 -4.81
N GLU A 52 22.70 3.74 -5.56
CA GLU A 52 22.46 5.14 -5.15
C GLU A 52 21.61 5.20 -3.89
N ILE A 53 20.52 4.41 -3.81
CA ILE A 53 19.68 4.35 -2.61
C ILE A 53 20.48 3.85 -1.41
N LEU A 54 21.23 2.76 -1.55
CA LEU A 54 22.02 2.19 -0.46
C LEU A 54 23.16 3.10 -0.02
N SER A 55 23.79 3.80 -0.95
CA SER A 55 24.79 4.83 -0.65
C SER A 55 24.18 6.00 0.13
N TYR A 56 22.98 6.45 -0.26
CA TYR A 56 22.25 7.47 0.47
C TYR A 56 21.93 6.99 1.89
N LEU A 57 21.36 5.79 2.05
CA LEU A 57 21.04 5.21 3.35
C LEU A 57 22.26 5.12 4.27
N THR A 58 23.39 4.67 3.73
CA THR A 58 24.64 4.57 4.48
C THR A 58 25.06 5.94 5.08
N LYS A 59 24.88 7.03 4.32
CA LYS A 59 25.17 8.39 4.78
C LYS A 59 24.12 8.95 5.76
N ARG A 60 22.98 8.29 5.91
CA ARG A 60 21.86 8.72 6.76
C ARG A 60 21.64 7.84 7.98
N LYS A 61 22.56 6.94 8.30
CA LYS A 61 22.53 6.18 9.56
C LYS A 61 22.50 7.13 10.76
N GLY A 62 21.58 6.85 11.69
CA GLY A 62 21.35 7.70 12.88
C GLY A 62 20.47 8.94 12.63
N VAL A 63 20.03 9.17 11.37
CA VAL A 63 19.09 10.25 11.01
C VAL A 63 17.77 9.68 10.52
N LEU A 64 17.82 8.65 9.67
CA LEU A 64 16.64 7.90 9.25
C LEU A 64 16.53 6.62 10.07
N ASP A 65 15.30 6.25 10.38
CA ASP A 65 14.94 5.03 11.09
C ASP A 65 14.54 3.91 10.13
N GLY A 66 13.98 4.26 8.96
CA GLY A 66 13.42 3.27 8.07
C GLY A 66 13.30 3.69 6.60
N VAL A 67 12.83 2.74 5.82
CA VAL A 67 12.55 2.87 4.39
C VAL A 67 11.14 2.36 4.11
N CYS A 68 10.31 3.17 3.47
CA CYS A 68 9.04 2.75 2.89
C CYS A 68 9.29 2.29 1.45
N ILE A 69 8.87 1.09 1.10
CA ILE A 69 8.93 0.54 -0.25
C ILE A 69 7.52 0.48 -0.79
N THR A 70 7.25 1.22 -1.86
CA THR A 70 5.94 1.45 -2.45
C THR A 70 6.06 1.63 -3.98
N GLY A 71 5.11 2.27 -4.62
CA GLY A 71 5.11 2.60 -6.05
C GLY A 71 3.96 1.92 -6.80
N GLY A 72 4.27 1.02 -7.72
CA GLY A 72 3.29 0.11 -8.33
C GLY A 72 2.96 -1.04 -7.39
N GLU A 73 3.39 -2.27 -7.71
CA GLU A 73 3.35 -3.40 -6.78
C GLU A 73 4.79 -3.92 -6.56
N PRO A 74 5.42 -3.58 -5.43
CA PRO A 74 6.81 -3.95 -5.18
C PRO A 74 7.07 -5.44 -5.22
N LEU A 75 6.11 -6.26 -4.78
CA LEU A 75 6.25 -7.71 -4.76
C LEU A 75 6.25 -8.36 -6.15
N LEU A 76 5.92 -7.65 -7.22
CA LEU A 76 6.13 -8.13 -8.60
C LEU A 76 7.61 -8.17 -8.98
N CYS A 77 8.39 -7.24 -8.44
CA CYS A 77 9.79 -7.10 -8.83
C CYS A 77 10.64 -8.30 -8.36
N PRO A 78 11.30 -9.06 -9.27
CA PRO A 78 12.06 -10.24 -8.91
C PRO A 78 13.18 -9.99 -7.89
N GLY A 79 13.83 -8.83 -7.94
CA GLY A 79 14.97 -8.46 -7.07
C GLY A 79 14.57 -7.86 -5.72
N ILE A 80 13.28 -7.61 -5.45
CA ILE A 80 12.86 -6.80 -4.30
C ILE A 80 13.30 -7.39 -2.94
N LEU A 81 13.19 -8.70 -2.75
CA LEU A 81 13.60 -9.33 -1.49
C LEU A 81 15.11 -9.23 -1.23
N GLY A 82 15.91 -9.29 -2.31
CA GLY A 82 17.35 -9.04 -2.23
C GLY A 82 17.67 -7.61 -1.84
N PHE A 83 16.98 -6.64 -2.40
CA PHE A 83 17.12 -5.23 -2.05
C PHE A 83 16.69 -4.96 -0.61
N MET A 84 15.55 -5.51 -0.17
CA MET A 84 15.11 -5.43 1.22
C MET A 84 16.15 -5.99 2.18
N ARG A 85 16.79 -7.13 1.84
CA ARG A 85 17.88 -7.71 2.64
C ARG A 85 19.03 -6.73 2.80
N ARG A 86 19.49 -6.13 1.71
CA ARG A 86 20.59 -5.15 1.75
C ARG A 86 20.25 -3.93 2.62
N ILE A 87 19.01 -3.46 2.61
CA ILE A 87 18.54 -2.37 3.49
C ILE A 87 18.53 -2.82 4.95
N LYS A 88 18.05 -4.03 5.24
CA LYS A 88 18.07 -4.62 6.60
C LYS A 88 19.49 -4.77 7.13
N ASP A 89 20.42 -5.20 6.29
CA ASP A 89 21.84 -5.34 6.65
C ASP A 89 22.52 -4.00 6.98
N LEU A 90 21.98 -2.89 6.47
CA LEU A 90 22.38 -1.53 6.89
C LEU A 90 21.79 -1.11 8.24
N GLY A 91 20.81 -1.86 8.78
CA GLY A 91 20.18 -1.62 10.08
C GLY A 91 18.87 -0.83 10.03
N PHE A 92 18.29 -0.57 8.85
CA PHE A 92 17.04 0.15 8.73
C PHE A 92 15.82 -0.76 8.89
N LYS A 93 14.73 -0.19 9.41
CA LYS A 93 13.41 -0.81 9.36
C LYS A 93 12.79 -0.65 7.97
N ILE A 94 11.95 -1.61 7.57
CA ILE A 94 11.27 -1.57 6.27
C ILE A 94 9.75 -1.64 6.47
N LYS A 95 9.05 -0.67 5.86
CA LYS A 95 7.62 -0.75 5.60
C LYS A 95 7.41 -1.12 4.15
N LEU A 96 6.55 -2.09 3.92
CA LEU A 96 6.12 -2.54 2.60
C LEU A 96 4.67 -2.12 2.35
N ASP A 97 4.43 -1.37 1.28
CA ASP A 97 3.10 -1.12 0.74
C ASP A 97 2.83 -2.14 -0.37
N THR A 98 1.67 -2.80 -0.33
CA THR A 98 1.32 -3.85 -1.30
C THR A 98 -0.19 -3.88 -1.58
N ASN A 99 -0.57 -4.30 -2.78
CA ASN A 99 -1.96 -4.58 -3.13
C ASN A 99 -2.43 -5.98 -2.70
N GLY A 100 -1.55 -6.79 -2.10
CA GLY A 100 -1.86 -8.10 -1.56
C GLY A 100 -2.06 -9.23 -2.57
N SER A 101 -1.86 -8.98 -3.86
CA SER A 101 -2.11 -9.98 -4.92
C SER A 101 -1.07 -11.11 -5.01
N ILE A 102 0.03 -11.01 -4.24
CA ILE A 102 1.14 -11.98 -4.29
C ILE A 102 1.44 -12.49 -2.87
N PRO A 103 0.52 -13.29 -2.27
CA PRO A 103 0.64 -13.75 -0.89
C PRO A 103 1.90 -14.54 -0.59
N SER A 104 2.39 -15.32 -1.55
CA SER A 104 3.62 -16.11 -1.36
C SER A 104 4.85 -15.24 -1.08
N ARG A 105 5.00 -14.14 -1.83
CA ARG A 105 6.12 -13.21 -1.64
C ARG A 105 5.93 -12.30 -0.43
N LEU A 106 4.68 -11.94 -0.11
CA LEU A 106 4.36 -11.23 1.13
C LEU A 106 4.77 -12.06 2.35
N LYS A 107 4.35 -13.33 2.38
CA LYS A 107 4.74 -14.28 3.43
C LYS A 107 6.25 -14.44 3.51
N GLU A 108 6.92 -14.61 2.37
CA GLU A 108 8.37 -14.75 2.33
C GLU A 108 9.08 -13.51 2.90
N ALA A 109 8.66 -12.30 2.51
CA ALA A 109 9.23 -11.05 3.01
C ALA A 109 9.12 -10.95 4.54
N VAL A 110 7.95 -11.26 5.09
CA VAL A 110 7.67 -11.19 6.53
C VAL A 110 8.41 -12.30 7.30
N LEU A 111 8.26 -13.55 6.89
CA LEU A 111 8.83 -14.70 7.62
C LEU A 111 10.36 -14.72 7.60
N ARG A 112 10.99 -14.10 6.60
CA ARG A 112 12.46 -13.91 6.56
C ARG A 112 12.92 -12.67 7.32
N GLY A 113 12.03 -11.94 8.00
CA GLY A 113 12.36 -10.72 8.75
C GLY A 113 12.83 -9.56 7.86
N LEU A 114 12.39 -9.53 6.60
CA LEU A 114 12.75 -8.45 5.65
C LEU A 114 11.80 -7.25 5.74
N CYS A 115 10.67 -7.39 6.43
CA CYS A 115 9.64 -6.37 6.56
C CYS A 115 9.26 -6.21 8.02
N ASP A 116 9.21 -4.97 8.51
CA ASP A 116 8.88 -4.63 9.90
C ASP A 116 7.45 -4.08 10.03
N TYR A 117 6.85 -3.66 8.92
CA TYR A 117 5.49 -3.16 8.85
C TYR A 117 4.90 -3.36 7.46
N VAL A 118 3.63 -3.72 7.37
CA VAL A 118 2.93 -3.87 6.08
C VAL A 118 1.72 -2.94 6.04
N ALA A 119 1.59 -2.18 4.96
CA ALA A 119 0.34 -1.52 4.61
C ALA A 119 -0.23 -2.21 3.36
N MET A 120 -1.37 -2.89 3.52
CA MET A 120 -2.02 -3.57 2.42
C MET A 120 -3.26 -2.80 1.97
N ASP A 121 -3.34 -2.53 0.69
CA ASP A 121 -4.51 -1.89 0.10
C ASP A 121 -5.62 -2.91 -0.17
N ILE A 122 -6.78 -2.70 0.42
CA ILE A 122 -8.04 -3.38 0.09
C ILE A 122 -8.79 -2.48 -0.89
N LYS A 123 -8.93 -2.95 -2.14
CA LYS A 123 -9.42 -2.07 -3.20
C LYS A 123 -10.95 -1.90 -3.20
N ASN A 124 -11.70 -2.94 -2.85
CA ASN A 124 -13.16 -2.93 -2.67
C ASN A 124 -13.61 -4.23 -1.99
N ALA A 125 -14.91 -4.39 -1.74
CA ALA A 125 -15.51 -5.68 -1.44
C ALA A 125 -15.20 -6.68 -2.55
N LEU A 126 -14.99 -7.95 -2.21
CA LEU A 126 -14.47 -8.97 -3.11
C LEU A 126 -15.28 -9.12 -4.41
N GLU A 127 -16.60 -8.92 -4.35
CA GLU A 127 -17.47 -8.98 -5.54
C GLU A 127 -17.19 -7.86 -6.55
N LYS A 128 -16.74 -6.69 -6.09
CA LYS A 128 -16.42 -5.51 -6.91
C LYS A 128 -14.91 -5.31 -7.13
N TYR A 129 -14.08 -6.19 -6.57
CA TYR A 129 -12.62 -6.05 -6.61
C TYR A 129 -12.08 -5.88 -8.04
N PRO A 130 -12.53 -6.68 -9.06
CA PRO A 130 -12.06 -6.52 -10.43
C PRO A 130 -12.38 -5.15 -11.03
N LEU A 131 -13.54 -4.57 -10.68
CA LEU A 131 -13.94 -3.24 -11.14
C LEU A 131 -12.98 -2.17 -10.63
N THR A 132 -12.65 -2.23 -9.35
CA THR A 132 -11.81 -1.23 -8.68
C THR A 132 -10.32 -1.45 -8.96
N ALA A 133 -9.89 -2.70 -9.13
CA ALA A 133 -8.51 -3.02 -9.54
C ALA A 133 -8.27 -2.78 -11.04
N GLY A 134 -9.32 -2.58 -11.85
CA GLY A 134 -9.23 -2.34 -13.29
C GLY A 134 -8.77 -3.56 -14.12
N VAL A 135 -8.72 -4.73 -13.50
CA VAL A 135 -8.31 -6.01 -14.12
C VAL A 135 -9.03 -7.18 -13.46
N LYS A 136 -9.04 -8.33 -14.13
CA LYS A 136 -9.48 -9.57 -13.47
C LYS A 136 -8.55 -9.90 -12.31
N THR A 137 -9.12 -10.09 -11.12
CA THR A 137 -8.38 -10.41 -9.90
C THR A 137 -8.60 -11.87 -9.47
N ASP A 138 -7.60 -12.42 -8.80
CA ASP A 138 -7.73 -13.68 -8.07
C ASP A 138 -8.02 -13.35 -6.59
N ASN A 139 -9.31 -13.34 -6.26
CA ASN A 139 -9.77 -12.95 -4.94
C ASN A 139 -9.28 -13.91 -3.84
N GLU A 140 -8.97 -15.16 -4.16
CA GLU A 140 -8.42 -16.11 -3.17
C GLU A 140 -7.02 -15.68 -2.72
N LYS A 141 -6.20 -15.12 -3.62
CA LYS A 141 -4.90 -14.55 -3.24
C LYS A 141 -5.04 -13.34 -2.32
N ILE A 142 -6.05 -12.49 -2.57
CA ILE A 142 -6.32 -11.36 -1.69
C ILE A 142 -6.73 -11.85 -0.30
N LYS A 143 -7.66 -12.80 -0.22
CA LYS A 143 -8.08 -13.44 1.05
C LYS A 143 -6.89 -14.08 1.77
N GLU A 144 -5.99 -14.76 1.05
CA GLU A 144 -4.80 -15.40 1.61
C GLU A 144 -3.85 -14.36 2.24
N SER A 145 -3.64 -13.21 1.59
CA SER A 145 -2.85 -12.11 2.13
C SER A 145 -3.52 -11.47 3.35
N VAL A 146 -4.83 -11.25 3.30
CA VAL A 146 -5.62 -10.75 4.44
C VAL A 146 -5.50 -11.69 5.63
N ALA A 147 -5.78 -12.98 5.44
CA ALA A 147 -5.71 -13.98 6.51
C ALA A 147 -4.31 -14.07 7.13
N PHE A 148 -3.26 -13.97 6.31
CA PHE A 148 -1.89 -13.95 6.81
C PHE A 148 -1.60 -12.71 7.68
N LEU A 149 -2.03 -11.53 7.28
CA LEU A 149 -1.83 -10.32 8.09
C LEU A 149 -2.67 -10.35 9.38
N LEU A 150 -3.92 -10.83 9.30
CA LEU A 150 -4.79 -11.03 10.47
C LEU A 150 -4.17 -11.97 11.51
N SER A 151 -3.27 -12.89 11.12
CA SER A 151 -2.55 -13.75 12.07
C SER A 151 -1.57 -12.99 12.99
N GLY A 152 -1.30 -11.71 12.70
CA GLY A 152 -0.40 -10.88 13.51
C GLY A 152 1.09 -11.19 13.32
N ALA A 153 1.47 -11.83 12.22
CA ALA A 153 2.86 -12.19 11.92
C ALA A 153 3.81 -10.98 11.78
N VAL A 154 3.26 -9.81 11.54
CA VAL A 154 3.96 -8.54 11.43
C VAL A 154 2.99 -7.41 11.82
N PRO A 155 3.44 -6.27 12.38
CA PRO A 155 2.62 -5.07 12.49
C PRO A 155 2.10 -4.63 11.11
N TYR A 156 0.81 -4.30 11.02
CA TYR A 156 0.20 -3.95 9.74
C TYR A 156 -0.96 -2.96 9.87
N GLU A 157 -1.35 -2.40 8.74
CA GLU A 157 -2.60 -1.68 8.52
C GLU A 157 -3.23 -2.11 7.20
N PHE A 158 -4.57 -2.08 7.14
CA PHE A 158 -5.28 -2.06 5.86
C PHE A 158 -5.62 -0.64 5.46
N ARG A 159 -5.70 -0.39 4.15
CA ARG A 159 -6.06 0.92 3.59
C ARG A 159 -7.06 0.73 2.45
N THR A 160 -8.00 1.66 2.33
CA THR A 160 -8.91 1.74 1.19
C THR A 160 -9.03 3.18 0.75
N THR A 161 -8.60 3.51 -0.47
CA THR A 161 -8.90 4.81 -1.08
C THR A 161 -10.35 4.79 -1.52
N VAL A 162 -11.17 5.65 -0.91
CA VAL A 162 -12.62 5.67 -1.14
C VAL A 162 -12.96 6.67 -2.23
N VAL A 163 -13.49 6.15 -3.33
CA VAL A 163 -13.86 6.88 -4.54
C VAL A 163 -15.38 6.80 -4.70
N LYS A 164 -16.05 7.93 -4.90
CA LYS A 164 -17.52 8.02 -4.86
C LYS A 164 -18.21 7.16 -5.92
N GLU A 165 -17.63 7.05 -7.10
CA GLU A 165 -18.18 6.29 -8.23
C GLU A 165 -17.93 4.77 -8.12
N LEU A 166 -17.02 4.35 -7.22
CA LEU A 166 -16.61 2.94 -7.07
C LEU A 166 -17.04 2.32 -5.74
N HIS A 167 -17.23 3.13 -4.71
CA HIS A 167 -17.51 2.67 -3.37
C HIS A 167 -18.80 3.28 -2.83
N THR A 168 -19.65 2.46 -2.30
CA THR A 168 -20.84 2.85 -1.51
C THR A 168 -20.61 2.56 -0.03
N LYS A 169 -21.46 3.07 0.84
CA LYS A 169 -21.45 2.72 2.26
C LYS A 169 -21.57 1.20 2.49
N ASP A 170 -22.41 0.53 1.69
CA ASP A 170 -22.58 -0.93 1.76
C ASP A 170 -21.30 -1.69 1.38
N ASP A 171 -20.53 -1.17 0.41
CA ASP A 171 -19.23 -1.75 0.06
C ASP A 171 -18.25 -1.63 1.22
N ILE A 172 -18.21 -0.46 1.90
CA ILE A 172 -17.37 -0.27 3.08
C ILE A 172 -17.77 -1.22 4.22
N LEU A 173 -19.06 -1.44 4.43
CA LEU A 173 -19.52 -2.41 5.42
C LEU A 173 -19.11 -3.84 5.06
N LYS A 174 -19.26 -4.25 3.80
CA LYS A 174 -18.81 -5.57 3.32
C LYS A 174 -17.31 -5.75 3.49
N ILE A 175 -16.49 -4.75 3.11
CA ILE A 175 -15.04 -4.77 3.34
C ILE A 175 -14.76 -4.98 4.84
N SER A 176 -15.45 -4.24 5.72
CA SER A 176 -15.25 -4.36 7.18
C SER A 176 -15.56 -5.74 7.73
N GLU A 177 -16.49 -6.46 7.11
CA GLU A 177 -16.80 -7.87 7.43
C GLU A 177 -15.71 -8.81 6.92
N GLU A 178 -15.24 -8.60 5.68
CA GLU A 178 -14.19 -9.40 5.03
C GLU A 178 -12.83 -9.32 5.72
N ILE A 179 -12.51 -8.17 6.34
CA ILE A 179 -11.27 -7.96 7.09
C ILE A 179 -11.53 -7.82 8.60
N SER A 180 -12.63 -8.40 9.10
CA SER A 180 -12.99 -8.34 10.52
C SER A 180 -11.86 -8.87 11.41
N GLY A 181 -11.61 -8.19 12.54
CA GLY A 181 -10.47 -8.46 13.43
C GLY A 181 -9.17 -7.76 13.02
N ALA A 182 -9.20 -6.94 11.98
CA ALA A 182 -8.04 -6.14 11.58
C ALA A 182 -7.58 -5.21 12.72
N ALA A 183 -6.26 -5.11 12.89
CA ALA A 183 -5.65 -4.24 13.88
C ALA A 183 -5.92 -2.76 13.61
N LYS A 184 -5.85 -2.34 12.33
CA LYS A 184 -6.13 -0.97 11.88
C LYS A 184 -6.62 -0.95 10.46
N TRP A 185 -7.57 -0.08 10.19
CA TRP A 185 -8.04 0.20 8.82
C TRP A 185 -8.15 1.71 8.58
N TYR A 186 -7.58 2.18 7.47
CA TYR A 186 -7.65 3.57 7.05
C TYR A 186 -8.51 3.73 5.81
N LEU A 187 -9.59 4.49 5.91
CA LEU A 187 -10.33 5.01 4.78
C LEU A 187 -9.61 6.28 4.29
N GLN A 188 -8.99 6.19 3.13
CA GLN A 188 -8.25 7.31 2.56
C GLN A 188 -9.14 8.13 1.65
N GLN A 189 -9.15 9.44 1.84
CA GLN A 189 -9.81 10.37 0.94
C GLN A 189 -9.18 10.27 -0.44
N PHE A 190 -10.02 10.11 -1.46
CA PHE A 190 -9.55 10.23 -2.84
C PHE A 190 -9.17 11.69 -3.13
N VAL A 191 -8.05 11.87 -3.82
CA VAL A 191 -7.61 13.18 -4.32
C VAL A 191 -7.28 13.00 -5.80
N ASP A 192 -7.87 13.81 -6.67
CA ASP A 192 -7.50 13.85 -8.07
C ASP A 192 -6.16 14.59 -8.22
N SER A 193 -5.12 13.86 -8.60
CA SER A 193 -3.78 14.41 -8.84
C SER A 193 -3.62 15.01 -10.24
N GLY A 194 -4.62 14.89 -11.10
CA GLY A 194 -4.53 15.26 -12.51
C GLY A 194 -3.78 14.25 -13.38
N ASN A 195 -3.26 13.16 -12.80
CA ASN A 195 -2.53 12.09 -13.50
C ASN A 195 -3.10 10.73 -13.11
N LEU A 196 -4.38 10.50 -13.46
CA LEU A 196 -5.08 9.26 -13.21
C LEU A 196 -5.04 8.35 -14.45
N ILE A 197 -5.16 7.03 -14.27
CA ILE A 197 -5.34 6.08 -15.37
C ILE A 197 -6.70 6.29 -16.04
N GLY A 198 -7.75 6.54 -15.25
CA GLY A 198 -9.11 6.84 -15.73
C GLY A 198 -9.50 8.28 -15.43
N SER A 199 -10.77 8.60 -15.61
CA SER A 199 -11.32 9.94 -15.37
C SER A 199 -12.74 9.88 -14.82
N GLY A 200 -13.25 11.01 -14.33
CA GLY A 200 -14.62 11.13 -13.85
C GLY A 200 -14.81 10.62 -12.42
N PHE A 201 -13.78 10.67 -11.60
CA PHE A 201 -13.82 10.27 -10.19
C PHE A 201 -13.89 11.48 -9.29
N SER A 202 -14.60 11.32 -8.18
CA SER A 202 -14.75 12.35 -7.16
C SER A 202 -14.59 11.81 -5.74
N ALA A 203 -14.24 12.69 -4.82
CA ALA A 203 -14.14 12.39 -3.41
C ALA A 203 -15.53 12.46 -2.74
N TYR A 204 -15.70 11.68 -1.70
CA TYR A 204 -16.78 11.90 -0.75
C TYR A 204 -16.49 13.14 0.11
N PRO A 205 -17.53 13.88 0.57
CA PRO A 205 -17.33 14.86 1.63
C PRO A 205 -16.71 14.21 2.88
N PRO A 206 -15.83 14.91 3.62
CA PRO A 206 -15.22 14.37 4.83
C PRO A 206 -16.22 13.81 5.84
N SER A 207 -17.37 14.48 6.00
CA SER A 207 -18.44 14.03 6.90
C SER A 207 -19.01 12.65 6.53
N GLU A 208 -19.20 12.37 5.23
CA GLU A 208 -19.67 11.06 4.77
C GLU A 208 -18.62 9.96 4.99
N LEU A 209 -17.33 10.26 4.78
CA LEU A 209 -16.25 9.31 5.09
C LEU A 209 -16.19 8.98 6.58
N GLU A 210 -16.39 9.97 7.45
CA GLU A 210 -16.47 9.73 8.90
C GLU A 210 -17.70 8.88 9.28
N GLU A 211 -18.84 9.06 8.61
CA GLU A 211 -20.01 8.19 8.79
C GLU A 211 -19.71 6.74 8.36
N PHE A 212 -18.96 6.56 7.25
CA PHE A 212 -18.54 5.22 6.80
C PHE A 212 -17.59 4.57 7.80
N ALA A 213 -16.61 5.34 8.29
CA ALA A 213 -15.70 4.87 9.32
C ALA A 213 -16.43 4.51 10.61
N ALA A 214 -17.38 5.35 11.05
CA ALA A 214 -18.19 5.08 12.24
C ALA A 214 -19.00 3.79 12.12
N ALA A 215 -19.56 3.53 10.94
CA ALA A 215 -20.28 2.28 10.66
C ALA A 215 -19.36 1.05 10.67
N ALA A 216 -18.15 1.18 10.12
CA ALA A 216 -17.17 0.10 10.04
C ALA A 216 -16.52 -0.25 11.39
N ARG A 217 -16.46 0.70 12.35
CA ARG A 217 -15.93 0.48 13.71
C ARG A 217 -16.67 -0.62 14.48
N LYS A 218 -17.84 -1.00 14.06
CA LYS A 218 -18.56 -2.15 14.61
C LYS A 218 -17.79 -3.48 14.42
N ASN A 219 -17.10 -3.62 13.30
CA ASN A 219 -16.31 -4.81 12.97
C ASN A 219 -14.81 -4.58 13.21
N ILE A 220 -14.33 -3.34 13.05
CA ILE A 220 -12.92 -2.95 13.21
C ILE A 220 -12.87 -1.66 14.03
N PRO A 221 -12.72 -1.73 15.37
CA PRO A 221 -12.73 -0.56 16.26
C PRO A 221 -11.73 0.53 15.86
N GLU A 222 -10.54 0.15 15.41
CA GLU A 222 -9.45 1.05 14.97
C GLU A 222 -9.61 1.42 13.47
N THR A 223 -10.80 1.92 13.09
CA THR A 223 -11.05 2.46 11.74
C THR A 223 -10.96 3.98 11.76
N PHE A 224 -10.10 4.54 10.93
CA PHE A 224 -9.81 5.98 10.85
C PHE A 224 -10.03 6.51 9.42
N VAL A 225 -10.27 7.81 9.31
CA VAL A 225 -10.22 8.54 8.04
C VAL A 225 -8.84 9.22 7.93
N ARG A 226 -8.28 9.25 6.72
CA ARG A 226 -6.98 9.88 6.42
C ARG A 226 -7.10 10.75 5.17
N GLY A 227 -6.43 11.91 5.17
CA GLY A 227 -6.36 12.79 3.99
C GLY A 227 -7.52 13.78 3.84
N ILE A 228 -8.26 14.05 4.94
CA ILE A 228 -9.34 15.06 5.02
C ILE A 228 -8.80 16.38 5.60
#